data_73b77bd197b0e039328e36819ee110a8
#
_entry.id   73b77bd197b0e039328e36819ee110a8
#
_cell.length_a   1.000
_cell.length_b   1.000
_cell.length_c   1.000
_cell.angle_alpha   90.00
_cell.angle_beta   90.00
_cell.angle_gamma   90.00
#
_symmetry.space_group_name_H-M   'P 1'
#
loop_
_entity.id
_entity.type
_entity.pdbx_description
1 polymer ?
#
loop_
_entity_poly.entity_id
_entity_poly.type
_entity_poly.pdbx_seq_one_letter_code
_entity_poly.pdbx_strand_id
1 'polypeptide(L)'
;KLVDAGCKVKVPTTTNPHAGREFSFENRLFLRPQIHHEECMRRLGVIQNYSCVAYYEENTPPLGAIGGCGESSVVVYMNSMLGARTNTWGVLPDFYQSISGYTPEFGLLLDENRRGEVLFDISGLKDPDPDALGLYVGFKAVDRLPVLTHYPFDKWQMKHLLSAANSSGAARLVHVEGVTPEAPDIKTAMQGHDPVEVFKVTQADLDGMRASRDVQASTDVVVFGCPQMTAHEALQIAPAFVGKQLKKRTLFSMVPMELERLKAYDEYEQLQLAGVEFVPACPLTYLTVRNDNLKHVLTDSGKLHYYLSGAQFATTQACLREAGIA
;
A
#
# COMPACT_ATOMS: atom_id res chain seq x y z
N LYS A 1 -3.16 -9.49 29.20
CA LYS A 1 -2.02 -10.26 29.76
C LYS A 1 -0.71 -9.47 29.69
N LEU A 2 -0.18 -9.07 28.49
CA LEU A 2 1.11 -8.34 28.38
C LEU A 2 1.06 -6.96 29.07
N VAL A 3 -0.04 -6.24 28.86
CA VAL A 3 -0.30 -4.96 29.54
C VAL A 3 -0.37 -5.14 31.06
N ASP A 4 -1.04 -6.18 31.52
CA ASP A 4 -1.21 -6.47 32.98
C ASP A 4 0.13 -6.92 33.60
N ALA A 5 1.02 -7.51 32.78
CA ALA A 5 2.39 -7.84 33.17
C ALA A 5 3.34 -6.63 33.12
N GLY A 6 2.85 -5.42 32.80
CA GLY A 6 3.66 -4.21 32.76
C GLY A 6 4.58 -4.09 31.54
N CYS A 7 4.38 -4.91 30.50
CA CYS A 7 5.19 -4.83 29.27
C CYS A 7 5.08 -3.47 28.59
N LYS A 8 6.14 -3.07 27.91
CA LYS A 8 6.24 -1.90 27.04
C LYS A 8 7.02 -2.24 25.78
N VAL A 9 6.72 -1.56 24.69
CA VAL A 9 7.57 -1.64 23.52
C VAL A 9 8.92 -1.01 23.78
N LYS A 10 9.99 -1.61 23.28
CA LYS A 10 11.38 -1.16 23.44
C LYS A 10 11.92 -0.42 22.24
N VAL A 11 11.24 -0.55 21.10
CA VAL A 11 11.61 0.08 19.84
C VAL A 11 10.44 0.89 19.32
N PRO A 12 10.67 1.92 18.47
CA PRO A 12 9.60 2.67 17.83
C PRO A 12 8.66 1.71 17.11
N THR A 13 7.39 1.72 17.50
CA THR A 13 6.38 0.79 17.00
C THR A 13 5.12 1.56 16.67
N THR A 14 4.58 1.34 15.47
CA THR A 14 3.39 2.00 14.94
C THR A 14 2.26 1.01 14.71
N THR A 15 1.03 1.51 14.56
CA THR A 15 -0.15 0.67 14.29
C THR A 15 -0.49 0.64 12.81
N ASN A 16 -1.00 -0.50 12.36
CA ASN A 16 -1.66 -0.62 11.06
C ASN A 16 -3.01 0.11 11.05
N PRO A 17 -3.58 0.42 9.86
CA PRO A 17 -4.88 1.05 9.75
C PRO A 17 -5.98 0.24 10.43
N HIS A 18 -6.91 0.94 11.06
CA HIS A 18 -8.13 0.33 11.61
C HIS A 18 -9.29 0.34 10.60
N ALA A 19 -10.41 -0.29 10.97
CA ALA A 19 -11.60 -0.34 10.11
C ALA A 19 -12.39 0.99 10.05
N GLY A 20 -11.99 2.00 10.85
CA GLY A 20 -12.71 3.25 11.03
C GLY A 20 -13.45 3.30 12.38
N ARG A 21 -14.01 4.44 12.70
CA ARG A 21 -14.75 4.69 13.96
C ARG A 21 -16.18 5.17 13.76
N GLU A 22 -16.53 5.59 12.55
CA GLU A 22 -17.85 6.12 12.20
C GLU A 22 -18.77 5.01 11.72
N PHE A 23 -19.36 4.28 12.67
CA PHE A 23 -20.25 3.17 12.37
C PHE A 23 -21.60 3.31 13.08
N SER A 24 -22.62 2.65 12.53
CA SER A 24 -23.91 2.46 13.19
C SER A 24 -23.73 1.84 14.57
N PHE A 25 -24.73 1.94 15.43
CA PHE A 25 -24.71 1.36 16.76
C PHE A 25 -24.38 -0.16 16.76
N GLU A 26 -24.93 -0.87 15.78
CA GLU A 26 -24.71 -2.33 15.61
C GLU A 26 -23.24 -2.63 15.25
N ASN A 27 -22.66 -1.85 14.35
CA ASN A 27 -21.26 -1.98 13.99
C ASN A 27 -20.30 -1.59 15.13
N ARG A 28 -20.68 -0.63 15.98
CA ARG A 28 -19.92 -0.30 17.20
C ARG A 28 -19.84 -1.46 18.17
N LEU A 29 -20.90 -2.26 18.27
CA LEU A 29 -20.88 -3.46 19.12
C LEU A 29 -19.88 -4.50 18.57
N PHE A 30 -19.87 -4.67 17.25
CA PHE A 30 -18.91 -5.54 16.55
C PHE A 30 -17.46 -5.06 16.71
N LEU A 31 -17.23 -3.75 16.80
CA LEU A 31 -15.89 -3.14 16.91
C LEU A 31 -15.38 -2.98 18.36
N ARG A 32 -16.13 -3.39 19.37
CA ARG A 32 -15.65 -3.36 20.77
C ARG A 32 -14.26 -4.02 20.96
N PRO A 33 -13.95 -5.19 20.36
CA PRO A 33 -12.63 -5.78 20.45
C PRO A 33 -11.53 -4.88 19.89
N GLN A 34 -11.80 -4.14 18.79
CA GLN A 34 -10.85 -3.18 18.21
C GLN A 34 -10.54 -2.05 19.21
N ILE A 35 -11.56 -1.44 19.81
CA ILE A 35 -11.39 -0.34 20.79
C ILE A 35 -10.54 -0.81 21.98
N HIS A 36 -10.83 -2.01 22.50
CA HIS A 36 -10.05 -2.59 23.59
C HIS A 36 -8.60 -2.86 23.16
N HIS A 37 -8.39 -3.36 21.93
CA HIS A 37 -7.06 -3.59 21.39
C HIS A 37 -6.27 -2.29 21.25
N GLU A 38 -6.87 -1.23 20.72
CA GLU A 38 -6.25 0.10 20.58
C GLU A 38 -5.80 0.65 21.94
N GLU A 39 -6.63 0.52 22.98
CA GLU A 39 -6.26 0.92 24.34
C GLU A 39 -5.10 0.07 24.90
N CYS A 40 -5.08 -1.22 24.64
CA CYS A 40 -3.95 -2.08 25.02
C CYS A 40 -2.67 -1.65 24.32
N MET A 41 -2.71 -1.35 23.02
CA MET A 41 -1.56 -0.87 22.26
C MET A 41 -1.04 0.46 22.80
N ARG A 42 -1.94 1.41 23.09
CA ARG A 42 -1.59 2.68 23.73
C ARG A 42 -0.89 2.47 25.08
N ARG A 43 -1.42 1.58 25.91
CA ARG A 43 -0.81 1.24 27.20
C ARG A 43 0.54 0.57 27.09
N LEU A 44 0.83 -0.14 25.99
CA LEU A 44 2.14 -0.71 25.69
C LEU A 44 3.14 0.32 25.18
N GLY A 45 2.69 1.53 24.81
CA GLY A 45 3.53 2.60 24.29
C GLY A 45 3.66 2.59 22.76
N VAL A 46 2.76 1.91 22.05
CA VAL A 46 2.70 1.90 20.59
C VAL A 46 2.15 3.22 20.08
N ILE A 47 2.77 3.78 19.05
CA ILE A 47 2.33 5.00 18.35
C ILE A 47 1.10 4.66 17.51
N GLN A 48 -0.02 5.31 17.80
CA GLN A 48 -1.31 5.06 17.15
C GLN A 48 -1.47 5.94 15.92
N ASN A 49 -0.73 5.67 14.86
CA ASN A 49 -0.78 6.41 13.61
C ASN A 49 -1.78 5.83 12.58
N TYR A 50 -2.21 4.60 12.75
CA TYR A 50 -3.21 3.93 11.91
C TYR A 50 -2.91 4.02 10.40
N SER A 51 -1.65 3.74 10.05
CA SER A 51 -1.13 3.94 8.70
C SER A 51 -0.57 2.65 8.10
N CYS A 52 -0.89 2.39 6.82
CA CYS A 52 -0.20 1.39 6.01
C CYS A 52 0.98 1.96 5.22
N VAL A 53 1.34 3.22 5.47
CA VAL A 53 2.45 3.94 4.84
C VAL A 53 3.31 4.68 5.88
N ALA A 54 3.44 4.10 7.09
CA ALA A 54 4.18 4.68 8.21
C ALA A 54 5.64 5.03 7.89
N TYR A 55 6.19 4.44 6.85
CA TYR A 55 7.54 4.65 6.36
C TYR A 55 7.78 6.04 5.74
N TYR A 56 6.74 6.87 5.56
CA TYR A 56 6.96 8.21 5.01
C TYR A 56 7.43 9.21 6.05
N GLU A 57 7.04 9.08 7.31
CA GLU A 57 7.35 10.15 8.27
C GLU A 57 7.54 9.70 9.72
N GLU A 58 6.68 8.84 10.24
CA GLU A 58 6.65 8.59 11.69
C GLU A 58 7.59 7.49 12.16
N ASN A 59 7.85 6.53 11.28
CA ASN A 59 8.70 5.38 11.58
C ASN A 59 9.47 4.95 10.34
N THR A 60 10.33 5.84 9.86
CA THR A 60 11.17 5.62 8.68
C THR A 60 12.52 5.06 9.10
N PRO A 61 12.77 3.76 8.97
CA PRO A 61 14.06 3.18 9.31
C PRO A 61 15.14 3.64 8.32
N PRO A 62 16.37 3.90 8.80
CA PRO A 62 17.50 4.18 7.90
C PRO A 62 17.93 2.95 7.12
N LEU A 63 18.75 3.17 6.08
CA LEU A 63 19.38 2.13 5.28
C LEU A 63 20.07 1.10 6.20
N GLY A 64 19.85 -0.18 5.95
CA GLY A 64 20.40 -1.30 6.70
C GLY A 64 19.78 -1.54 8.08
N ALA A 65 18.85 -0.71 8.53
CA ALA A 65 18.16 -0.95 9.80
C ALA A 65 17.30 -2.22 9.74
N ILE A 66 17.27 -2.93 10.85
CA ILE A 66 16.43 -4.14 11.00
C ILE A 66 15.10 -3.75 11.66
N GLY A 67 13.98 -4.20 11.09
CA GLY A 67 12.66 -3.97 11.62
C GLY A 67 11.77 -5.21 11.59
N GLY A 68 10.70 -5.18 12.38
CA GLY A 68 9.58 -6.11 12.29
C GLY A 68 8.44 -5.45 11.53
N CYS A 69 7.77 -6.17 10.64
CA CYS A 69 6.62 -5.65 9.92
C CYS A 69 5.66 -6.74 9.43
N GLY A 70 4.39 -6.62 9.79
CA GLY A 70 3.31 -7.52 9.35
C GLY A 70 2.41 -6.92 8.27
N GLU A 71 2.62 -5.65 7.88
CA GLU A 71 1.83 -5.01 6.83
C GLU A 71 2.53 -5.14 5.48
N SER A 72 1.82 -5.66 4.48
CA SER A 72 2.36 -6.04 3.18
C SER A 72 3.04 -4.88 2.42
N SER A 73 2.40 -3.70 2.37
CA SER A 73 2.98 -2.53 1.70
C SER A 73 4.23 -2.02 2.42
N VAL A 74 4.25 -2.11 3.76
CA VAL A 74 5.40 -1.67 4.56
C VAL A 74 6.58 -2.61 4.38
N VAL A 75 6.35 -3.93 4.41
CA VAL A 75 7.43 -4.93 4.18
C VAL A 75 8.17 -4.65 2.89
N VAL A 76 7.45 -4.58 1.78
CA VAL A 76 8.09 -4.42 0.47
C VAL A 76 8.72 -3.04 0.30
N TYR A 77 8.11 -1.98 0.84
CA TYR A 77 8.68 -0.63 0.76
C TYR A 77 9.94 -0.48 1.60
N MET A 78 9.94 -1.00 2.83
CA MET A 78 11.12 -1.01 3.70
C MET A 78 12.30 -1.72 3.02
N ASN A 79 12.06 -2.91 2.52
CA ASN A 79 13.12 -3.70 1.87
C ASN A 79 13.61 -3.05 0.58
N SER A 80 12.70 -2.52 -0.26
CA SER A 80 13.04 -2.01 -1.59
C SER A 80 13.51 -0.56 -1.56
N MET A 81 12.67 0.37 -1.09
CA MET A 81 12.95 1.81 -1.19
C MET A 81 13.87 2.33 -0.09
N LEU A 82 13.75 1.79 1.12
CA LEU A 82 14.58 2.26 2.24
C LEU A 82 15.87 1.44 2.38
N GLY A 83 15.95 0.26 1.73
CA GLY A 83 17.07 -0.67 1.95
C GLY A 83 17.19 -1.09 3.42
N ALA A 84 16.11 -0.95 4.19
CA ALA A 84 15.97 -1.54 5.51
C ALA A 84 15.67 -3.04 5.36
N ARG A 85 15.72 -3.79 6.45
CA ARG A 85 15.64 -5.24 6.41
C ARG A 85 14.50 -5.75 7.27
N THR A 86 13.57 -6.44 6.67
CA THR A 86 12.48 -7.11 7.36
C THR A 86 12.05 -8.38 6.62
N ASN A 87 11.60 -9.37 7.35
CA ASN A 87 10.83 -10.47 6.79
C ASN A 87 9.33 -10.14 6.85
N THR A 88 8.52 -10.94 6.16
CA THR A 88 7.07 -10.91 6.38
C THR A 88 6.76 -11.68 7.65
N TRP A 89 6.39 -10.95 8.68
CA TRP A 89 6.04 -11.52 9.97
C TRP A 89 4.52 -11.59 10.13
N GLY A 90 4.07 -12.45 11.02
CA GLY A 90 2.70 -12.38 11.50
C GLY A 90 2.58 -11.43 12.69
N VAL A 91 1.38 -11.06 13.05
CA VAL A 91 1.09 -10.09 14.13
C VAL A 91 1.77 -10.43 15.46
N LEU A 92 1.78 -11.71 15.87
CA LEU A 92 2.38 -12.10 17.15
C LEU A 92 3.90 -12.01 17.16
N PRO A 93 4.66 -12.50 16.15
CA PRO A 93 6.09 -12.27 16.05
C PRO A 93 6.47 -10.80 16.09
N ASP A 94 5.82 -9.93 15.30
CA ASP A 94 6.07 -8.49 15.30
C ASP A 94 5.88 -7.88 16.69
N PHE A 95 4.82 -8.29 17.37
CA PHE A 95 4.52 -7.82 18.69
C PHE A 95 5.58 -8.22 19.71
N TYR A 96 6.07 -9.47 19.66
CA TYR A 96 7.16 -9.91 20.52
C TYR A 96 8.48 -9.22 20.19
N GLN A 97 8.75 -8.96 18.92
CA GLN A 97 9.91 -8.19 18.51
C GLN A 97 9.87 -6.76 19.04
N SER A 98 8.72 -6.10 18.98
CA SER A 98 8.55 -4.74 19.50
C SER A 98 8.80 -4.65 21.02
N ILE A 99 8.39 -5.66 21.79
CA ILE A 99 8.56 -5.71 23.25
C ILE A 99 9.98 -6.17 23.63
N SER A 100 10.54 -7.15 22.92
CA SER A 100 11.87 -7.68 23.23
C SER A 100 12.99 -6.78 22.71
N GLY A 101 12.79 -6.12 21.56
CA GLY A 101 13.80 -5.40 20.79
C GLY A 101 14.72 -6.33 19.98
N TYR A 102 14.32 -7.60 19.78
CA TYR A 102 15.10 -8.59 19.04
C TYR A 102 14.25 -9.25 17.96
N THR A 103 14.90 -9.63 16.87
CA THR A 103 14.33 -10.44 15.78
C THR A 103 15.28 -11.58 15.42
N PRO A 104 14.78 -12.76 15.03
CA PRO A 104 15.61 -13.84 14.54
C PRO A 104 16.33 -13.46 13.25
N GLU A 105 17.62 -13.79 13.16
CA GLU A 105 18.50 -13.47 12.02
C GLU A 105 18.36 -14.55 10.94
N PHE A 106 17.48 -14.30 9.96
CA PHE A 106 17.29 -15.18 8.79
C PHE A 106 16.54 -14.45 7.65
N GLY A 107 16.35 -15.14 6.52
CA GLY A 107 15.57 -14.66 5.38
C GLY A 107 16.15 -13.37 4.81
N LEU A 108 15.32 -12.37 4.54
CA LEU A 108 15.75 -11.09 3.95
C LEU A 108 16.59 -10.19 4.87
N LEU A 109 16.87 -10.63 6.09
CA LEU A 109 17.89 -9.96 6.95
C LEU A 109 19.29 -10.25 6.48
N LEU A 110 19.52 -11.35 5.75
CA LEU A 110 20.82 -11.81 5.27
C LEU A 110 21.04 -11.36 3.82
N ASP A 111 22.26 -10.91 3.51
CA ASP A 111 22.63 -10.38 2.18
C ASP A 111 22.40 -11.39 1.05
N GLU A 112 22.79 -12.64 1.27
CA GLU A 112 22.65 -13.72 0.28
C GLU A 112 21.21 -13.99 -0.14
N ASN A 113 20.23 -13.67 0.69
CA ASN A 113 18.81 -13.88 0.43
C ASN A 113 18.12 -12.66 -0.23
N ARG A 114 18.89 -11.61 -0.53
CA ARG A 114 18.40 -10.38 -1.17
C ARG A 114 18.76 -10.30 -2.65
N ARG A 115 19.36 -11.34 -3.17
CA ARG A 115 19.76 -11.44 -4.57
C ARG A 115 18.54 -11.47 -5.49
N GLY A 116 18.53 -10.61 -6.51
CA GLY A 116 17.55 -10.66 -7.58
C GLY A 116 17.62 -11.99 -8.36
N GLU A 117 16.48 -12.50 -8.78
CA GLU A 117 16.37 -13.81 -9.43
C GLU A 117 15.77 -13.72 -10.83
N VAL A 118 14.82 -12.81 -11.04
CA VAL A 118 14.12 -12.66 -12.32
C VAL A 118 14.19 -11.19 -12.79
N LEU A 119 14.45 -10.99 -14.08
CA LEU A 119 14.59 -9.69 -14.69
C LEU A 119 13.33 -9.31 -15.46
N PHE A 120 12.81 -8.13 -15.20
CA PHE A 120 11.72 -7.50 -15.96
C PHE A 120 12.31 -6.34 -16.78
N ASP A 121 12.40 -6.53 -18.07
CA ASP A 121 12.79 -5.49 -19.01
C ASP A 121 11.59 -4.59 -19.31
N ILE A 122 11.57 -3.42 -18.70
CA ILE A 122 10.55 -2.38 -18.87
C ILE A 122 11.03 -1.20 -19.75
N SER A 123 12.21 -1.32 -20.36
CA SER A 123 12.83 -0.25 -21.15
C SER A 123 12.00 0.20 -22.36
N GLY A 124 11.09 -0.65 -22.83
CA GLY A 124 10.15 -0.33 -23.92
C GLY A 124 8.91 0.45 -23.50
N LEU A 125 8.66 0.63 -22.20
CA LEU A 125 7.50 1.35 -21.68
C LEU A 125 7.80 2.87 -21.58
N LYS A 126 6.81 3.70 -21.94
CA LYS A 126 6.98 5.17 -21.90
C LYS A 126 6.48 5.79 -20.60
N ASP A 127 5.34 5.35 -20.14
CA ASP A 127 4.70 5.83 -18.90
C ASP A 127 3.94 4.65 -18.26
N PRO A 128 4.68 3.72 -17.65
CA PRO A 128 4.06 2.53 -17.06
C PRO A 128 3.22 2.91 -15.86
N ASP A 129 1.95 2.48 -15.88
CA ASP A 129 1.11 2.56 -14.68
C ASP A 129 1.70 1.68 -13.56
N PRO A 130 2.03 2.27 -12.40
CA PRO A 130 2.74 1.56 -11.34
C PRO A 130 1.93 0.38 -10.74
N ASP A 131 0.60 0.53 -10.59
CA ASP A 131 -0.25 -0.52 -10.07
C ASP A 131 -0.38 -1.70 -11.04
N ALA A 132 -0.58 -1.42 -12.34
CA ALA A 132 -0.64 -2.45 -13.37
C ALA A 132 0.71 -3.19 -13.50
N LEU A 133 1.81 -2.44 -13.50
CA LEU A 133 3.15 -3.04 -13.53
C LEU A 133 3.42 -3.89 -12.29
N GLY A 134 3.06 -3.39 -11.11
CA GLY A 134 3.21 -4.14 -9.87
C GLY A 134 2.41 -5.44 -9.88
N LEU A 135 1.15 -5.43 -10.32
CA LEU A 135 0.35 -6.64 -10.47
C LEU A 135 1.01 -7.64 -11.42
N TYR A 136 1.47 -7.18 -12.59
CA TYR A 136 2.14 -8.04 -13.57
C TYR A 136 3.42 -8.66 -13.00
N VAL A 137 4.27 -7.85 -12.38
CA VAL A 137 5.52 -8.29 -11.75
C VAL A 137 5.23 -9.34 -10.68
N GLY A 138 4.28 -9.09 -9.78
CA GLY A 138 3.94 -10.04 -8.75
C GLY A 138 3.43 -11.36 -9.31
N PHE A 139 2.49 -11.35 -10.25
CA PHE A 139 1.97 -12.57 -10.88
C PHE A 139 3.03 -13.39 -11.62
N LYS A 140 4.05 -12.73 -12.19
CA LYS A 140 5.13 -13.43 -12.93
C LYS A 140 6.28 -13.86 -12.03
N ALA A 141 6.62 -13.08 -11.02
CA ALA A 141 7.73 -13.39 -10.13
C ALA A 141 7.45 -14.60 -9.23
N VAL A 142 6.26 -14.71 -8.64
CA VAL A 142 5.82 -15.82 -7.77
C VAL A 142 6.90 -16.22 -6.75
N ASP A 143 7.00 -15.51 -5.64
CA ASP A 143 8.01 -15.70 -4.57
C ASP A 143 9.47 -15.42 -4.91
N ARG A 144 9.84 -15.33 -6.20
CA ARG A 144 11.20 -14.95 -6.63
C ARG A 144 11.40 -13.45 -6.47
N LEU A 145 12.65 -13.01 -6.29
CA LEU A 145 12.99 -11.61 -6.14
C LEU A 145 13.12 -10.93 -7.52
N PRO A 146 12.18 -10.01 -7.87
CA PRO A 146 12.20 -9.33 -9.15
C PRO A 146 13.22 -8.19 -9.18
N VAL A 147 13.85 -8.03 -10.35
CA VAL A 147 14.66 -6.87 -10.71
C VAL A 147 14.04 -6.22 -11.95
N LEU A 148 13.80 -4.92 -11.92
CA LEU A 148 13.31 -4.15 -13.05
C LEU A 148 14.44 -3.33 -13.65
N THR A 149 14.50 -3.24 -14.98
CA THR A 149 15.39 -2.28 -15.66
C THR A 149 15.01 -0.86 -15.29
N HIS A 150 15.92 0.07 -15.49
CA HIS A 150 15.77 1.46 -15.07
C HIS A 150 14.49 2.13 -15.61
N TYR A 151 13.74 2.74 -14.71
CA TYR A 151 12.71 3.74 -14.96
C TYR A 151 12.67 4.71 -13.75
N PRO A 152 12.62 6.04 -13.95
CA PRO A 152 12.77 7.04 -12.88
C PRO A 152 11.48 7.19 -12.04
N PHE A 153 10.99 6.10 -11.47
CA PHE A 153 9.84 6.14 -10.56
C PHE A 153 10.13 7.04 -9.37
N ASP A 154 9.19 7.91 -9.06
CA ASP A 154 9.21 8.63 -7.80
C ASP A 154 8.72 7.76 -6.62
N LYS A 155 8.84 8.28 -5.40
CA LYS A 155 8.48 7.54 -4.20
C LYS A 155 6.99 7.17 -4.12
N TRP A 156 6.11 7.94 -4.75
CA TRP A 156 4.67 7.70 -4.77
C TRP A 156 4.33 6.58 -5.75
N GLN A 157 4.90 6.63 -6.94
CA GLN A 157 4.80 5.57 -7.94
C GLN A 157 5.35 4.25 -7.40
N MET A 158 6.50 4.30 -6.70
CA MET A 158 7.06 3.11 -6.04
C MET A 158 6.15 2.55 -4.94
N LYS A 159 5.45 3.38 -4.17
CA LYS A 159 4.44 2.92 -3.21
C LYS A 159 3.39 2.02 -3.88
N HIS A 160 2.87 2.45 -5.00
CA HIS A 160 1.85 1.75 -5.77
C HIS A 160 2.40 0.46 -6.39
N LEU A 161 3.49 0.54 -7.13
CA LEU A 161 4.16 -0.60 -7.75
C LEU A 161 4.47 -1.70 -6.74
N LEU A 162 5.13 -1.35 -5.65
CA LEU A 162 5.56 -2.29 -4.63
C LEU A 162 4.39 -2.95 -3.91
N SER A 163 3.36 -2.17 -3.56
CA SER A 163 2.18 -2.71 -2.88
C SER A 163 1.38 -3.66 -3.77
N ALA A 164 1.25 -3.36 -5.05
CA ALA A 164 0.60 -4.22 -6.02
C ALA A 164 1.39 -5.52 -6.25
N ALA A 165 2.73 -5.44 -6.39
CA ALA A 165 3.60 -6.60 -6.55
C ALA A 165 3.59 -7.51 -5.31
N ASN A 166 3.60 -6.94 -4.11
CA ASN A 166 3.47 -7.73 -2.89
C ASN A 166 2.09 -8.41 -2.81
N SER A 167 1.02 -7.70 -3.15
CA SER A 167 -0.34 -8.26 -3.08
C SER A 167 -0.53 -9.43 -4.04
N SER A 168 -0.08 -9.31 -5.29
CA SER A 168 -0.33 -10.29 -6.35
C SER A 168 0.65 -11.47 -6.37
N GLY A 169 1.86 -11.31 -5.81
CA GLY A 169 2.91 -12.33 -5.88
C GLY A 169 3.74 -12.47 -4.62
N ALA A 170 3.31 -11.93 -3.48
CA ALA A 170 4.06 -11.94 -2.23
C ALA A 170 5.50 -11.40 -2.35
N ALA A 171 5.76 -10.50 -3.31
CA ALA A 171 7.06 -9.88 -3.51
C ALA A 171 7.45 -9.06 -2.27
N ARG A 172 8.45 -9.53 -1.54
CA ARG A 172 8.91 -8.91 -0.28
C ARG A 172 10.03 -7.90 -0.46
N LEU A 173 10.71 -7.96 -1.59
CA LEU A 173 11.76 -7.07 -2.05
C LEU A 173 11.66 -7.01 -3.58
N VAL A 174 11.71 -5.81 -4.13
CA VAL A 174 11.77 -5.54 -5.57
C VAL A 174 12.95 -4.60 -5.79
N HIS A 175 13.87 -5.00 -6.63
CA HIS A 175 14.94 -4.14 -7.09
C HIS A 175 14.51 -3.35 -8.33
N VAL A 176 14.76 -2.05 -8.33
CA VAL A 176 14.58 -1.21 -9.54
C VAL A 176 15.90 -0.50 -9.79
N GLU A 177 16.50 -0.78 -10.93
CA GLU A 177 17.80 -0.25 -11.32
C GLU A 177 17.86 1.27 -11.21
N GLY A 178 18.85 1.79 -10.48
CA GLY A 178 19.06 3.22 -10.28
C GLY A 178 18.01 3.92 -9.39
N VAL A 179 17.05 3.19 -8.81
CA VAL A 179 15.99 3.73 -7.93
C VAL A 179 16.10 3.16 -6.51
N THR A 180 16.18 1.83 -6.39
CA THR A 180 16.30 1.20 -5.06
C THR A 180 17.77 1.16 -4.63
N PRO A 181 18.07 1.41 -3.33
CA PRO A 181 19.46 1.61 -2.89
C PRO A 181 20.36 0.39 -3.08
N GLU A 182 19.82 -0.83 -3.10
CA GLU A 182 20.57 -2.06 -3.32
C GLU A 182 20.73 -2.44 -4.80
N ALA A 183 20.15 -1.64 -5.72
CA ALA A 183 20.20 -1.86 -7.16
C ALA A 183 20.73 -0.64 -7.93
N PRO A 184 21.98 -0.19 -7.67
CA PRO A 184 22.58 0.86 -8.49
C PRO A 184 22.68 0.45 -9.97
N ASP A 185 22.79 -0.84 -10.23
CA ASP A 185 22.73 -1.49 -11.53
C ASP A 185 22.19 -2.92 -11.39
N ILE A 186 21.80 -3.53 -12.52
CA ILE A 186 21.24 -4.90 -12.57
C ILE A 186 22.24 -5.92 -12.03
N LYS A 187 23.53 -5.80 -12.38
CA LYS A 187 24.57 -6.74 -11.96
C LYS A 187 24.72 -6.78 -10.43
N THR A 188 24.66 -5.62 -9.79
CA THR A 188 24.71 -5.50 -8.34
C THR A 188 23.47 -6.10 -7.69
N ALA A 189 22.27 -5.79 -8.22
CA ALA A 189 21.03 -6.37 -7.72
C ALA A 189 20.99 -7.90 -7.84
N MET A 190 21.57 -8.45 -8.90
CA MET A 190 21.71 -9.88 -9.15
C MET A 190 22.91 -10.53 -8.42
N GLN A 191 23.68 -9.73 -7.66
CA GLN A 191 24.93 -10.19 -6.98
C GLN A 191 25.90 -10.90 -7.94
N GLY A 192 25.97 -10.43 -9.18
CA GLY A 192 26.85 -10.96 -10.22
C GLY A 192 26.38 -12.25 -10.91
N HIS A 193 25.17 -12.73 -10.60
CA HIS A 193 24.58 -13.91 -11.25
C HIS A 193 23.72 -13.49 -12.46
N ASP A 194 23.51 -14.42 -13.37
CA ASP A 194 22.52 -14.25 -14.45
C ASP A 194 21.09 -14.43 -13.92
N PRO A 195 20.08 -13.74 -14.49
CA PRO A 195 18.70 -13.96 -14.13
C PRO A 195 18.24 -15.36 -14.52
N VAL A 196 17.44 -16.01 -13.68
CA VAL A 196 16.82 -17.31 -13.95
C VAL A 196 15.86 -17.20 -15.12
N GLU A 197 15.21 -16.05 -15.26
CA GLU A 197 14.23 -15.76 -16.31
C GLU A 197 14.20 -14.25 -16.62
N VAL A 198 13.92 -13.91 -17.88
CA VAL A 198 13.78 -12.53 -18.35
C VAL A 198 12.40 -12.33 -18.95
N PHE A 199 11.65 -11.39 -18.42
CA PHE A 199 10.35 -10.96 -18.96
C PHE A 199 10.50 -9.62 -19.66
N LYS A 200 10.19 -9.56 -20.95
CA LYS A 200 10.07 -8.30 -21.67
C LYS A 200 8.64 -7.80 -21.53
N VAL A 201 8.47 -6.74 -20.74
CA VAL A 201 7.15 -6.19 -20.43
C VAL A 201 6.69 -5.24 -21.52
N THR A 202 5.46 -5.40 -21.96
CA THR A 202 4.83 -4.56 -22.99
C THR A 202 3.64 -3.79 -22.43
N GLN A 203 3.20 -2.74 -23.13
CA GLN A 203 1.97 -2.02 -22.74
C GLN A 203 0.75 -2.94 -22.75
N ALA A 204 0.67 -3.88 -23.69
CA ALA A 204 -0.43 -4.85 -23.76
C ALA A 204 -0.50 -5.75 -22.51
N ASP A 205 0.65 -6.10 -21.92
CA ASP A 205 0.69 -6.84 -20.66
C ASP A 205 0.06 -6.03 -19.52
N LEU A 206 0.37 -4.73 -19.43
CA LEU A 206 -0.19 -3.85 -18.40
C LEU A 206 -1.70 -3.60 -18.62
N ASP A 207 -2.11 -3.42 -19.87
CA ASP A 207 -3.53 -3.26 -20.21
C ASP A 207 -4.31 -4.53 -19.88
N GLY A 208 -3.69 -5.71 -20.06
CA GLY A 208 -4.24 -6.99 -19.67
C GLY A 208 -4.54 -7.12 -18.17
N MET A 209 -3.81 -6.42 -17.31
CA MET A 209 -4.08 -6.41 -15.87
C MET A 209 -5.41 -5.73 -15.52
N ARG A 210 -5.90 -4.83 -16.37
CA ARG A 210 -7.18 -4.12 -16.22
C ARG A 210 -8.34 -4.85 -16.89
N ALA A 211 -8.08 -5.58 -17.97
CA ALA A 211 -9.10 -6.22 -18.81
C ALA A 211 -9.74 -7.47 -18.19
N SER A 212 -9.29 -7.94 -17.04
CA SER A 212 -9.61 -9.25 -16.51
C SER A 212 -11.00 -9.40 -15.87
N ARG A 213 -11.85 -8.36 -15.85
CA ARG A 213 -13.24 -8.46 -15.33
C ARG A 213 -14.20 -7.62 -16.18
N ASP A 214 -15.28 -8.23 -16.64
CA ASP A 214 -16.34 -7.58 -17.41
C ASP A 214 -16.90 -6.34 -16.69
N VAL A 215 -16.69 -5.16 -17.26
CA VAL A 215 -17.26 -3.88 -16.79
C VAL A 215 -18.72 -3.80 -17.26
N GLN A 216 -19.59 -4.68 -16.77
CA GLN A 216 -21.02 -4.65 -17.15
C GLN A 216 -21.95 -4.16 -16.05
N ALA A 217 -21.48 -3.96 -14.85
CA ALA A 217 -22.31 -3.50 -13.74
C ALA A 217 -22.07 -2.03 -13.44
N SER A 218 -23.14 -1.33 -13.06
CA SER A 218 -23.04 0.07 -12.62
C SER A 218 -22.17 0.16 -11.36
N THR A 219 -21.14 1.00 -11.38
CA THR A 219 -20.31 1.29 -10.21
C THR A 219 -21.13 1.84 -9.06
N ASP A 220 -21.01 1.24 -7.87
CA ASP A 220 -21.65 1.71 -6.64
C ASP A 220 -20.79 2.78 -5.95
N VAL A 221 -19.48 2.56 -5.95
CA VAL A 221 -18.52 3.45 -5.30
C VAL A 221 -17.17 3.47 -6.03
N VAL A 222 -16.57 4.65 -6.11
CA VAL A 222 -15.20 4.85 -6.57
C VAL A 222 -14.30 5.02 -5.34
N VAL A 223 -13.18 4.30 -5.29
CA VAL A 223 -12.28 4.31 -4.13
C VAL A 223 -10.86 4.60 -4.56
N PHE A 224 -10.28 5.63 -3.96
CA PHE A 224 -8.88 5.98 -4.07
C PHE A 224 -8.16 5.72 -2.74
N GLY A 225 -6.89 5.30 -2.79
CA GLY A 225 -6.06 5.21 -1.60
C GLY A 225 -5.96 3.81 -0.98
N CYS A 226 -5.48 2.84 -1.75
CA CYS A 226 -4.99 1.57 -1.22
C CYS A 226 -3.64 1.20 -1.88
N PRO A 227 -2.50 1.43 -1.19
CA PRO A 227 -2.34 1.94 0.20
C PRO A 227 -2.95 3.33 0.43
N GLN A 228 -3.22 3.65 1.71
CA GLN A 228 -3.83 4.94 2.07
C GLN A 228 -3.12 6.12 1.40
N MET A 229 -3.92 7.09 0.95
CA MET A 229 -3.40 8.32 0.34
C MET A 229 -2.72 9.21 1.37
N THR A 230 -1.72 9.92 0.88
CA THR A 230 -1.14 11.08 1.53
C THR A 230 -1.83 12.36 1.07
N ALA A 231 -1.58 13.49 1.76
CA ALA A 231 -2.04 14.79 1.31
C ALA A 231 -1.50 15.14 -0.09
N HIS A 232 -0.23 14.79 -0.35
CA HIS A 232 0.38 15.01 -1.66
C HIS A 232 -0.41 14.35 -2.80
N GLU A 233 -0.78 13.08 -2.67
CA GLU A 233 -1.53 12.35 -3.70
C GLU A 233 -2.94 12.92 -3.88
N ALA A 234 -3.61 13.30 -2.79
CA ALA A 234 -4.92 13.95 -2.87
C ALA A 234 -4.83 15.29 -3.62
N LEU A 235 -3.80 16.10 -3.35
CA LEU A 235 -3.55 17.38 -4.01
C LEU A 235 -3.25 17.22 -5.51
N GLN A 236 -2.64 16.11 -5.95
CA GLN A 236 -2.38 15.86 -7.39
C GLN A 236 -3.67 15.70 -8.20
N ILE A 237 -4.71 15.12 -7.62
CA ILE A 237 -5.98 14.88 -8.32
C ILE A 237 -7.04 15.94 -7.99
N ALA A 238 -6.88 16.72 -6.92
CA ALA A 238 -7.83 17.75 -6.48
C ALA A 238 -8.21 18.76 -7.58
N PRO A 239 -7.30 19.24 -8.46
CA PRO A 239 -7.66 20.17 -9.52
C PRO A 239 -8.79 19.68 -10.44
N ALA A 240 -8.95 18.36 -10.60
CA ALA A 240 -10.04 17.81 -11.39
C ALA A 240 -11.44 18.04 -10.79
N PHE A 241 -11.52 18.29 -9.48
CA PHE A 241 -12.78 18.43 -8.73
C PHE A 241 -13.29 19.88 -8.65
N VAL A 242 -12.50 20.87 -9.04
CA VAL A 242 -12.85 22.29 -8.92
C VAL A 242 -14.15 22.60 -9.67
N GLY A 243 -15.17 23.08 -8.94
CA GLY A 243 -16.47 23.45 -9.50
C GLY A 243 -17.30 22.28 -10.00
N LYS A 244 -16.92 21.06 -9.67
CA LYS A 244 -17.63 19.83 -10.06
C LYS A 244 -18.45 19.26 -8.90
N GLN A 245 -19.41 18.40 -9.23
CA GLN A 245 -20.21 17.62 -8.29
C GLN A 245 -20.09 16.14 -8.66
N LEU A 246 -19.81 15.30 -7.69
CA LEU A 246 -19.75 13.85 -7.87
C LEU A 246 -21.09 13.28 -8.27
N LYS A 247 -21.10 12.39 -9.25
CA LYS A 247 -22.28 11.61 -9.66
C LYS A 247 -22.32 10.23 -8.99
N LYS A 248 -21.18 9.78 -8.49
CA LYS A 248 -21.02 8.51 -7.78
C LYS A 248 -20.39 8.77 -6.43
N ARG A 249 -20.75 7.96 -5.46
CA ARG A 249 -20.07 7.94 -4.18
C ARG A 249 -18.58 7.74 -4.39
N THR A 250 -17.76 8.59 -3.82
CA THR A 250 -16.30 8.57 -4.00
C THR A 250 -15.60 8.69 -2.66
N LEU A 251 -14.74 7.70 -2.35
CA LEU A 251 -14.01 7.60 -1.10
C LEU A 251 -12.52 7.89 -1.34
N PHE A 252 -11.96 8.76 -0.49
CA PHE A 252 -10.52 8.93 -0.34
C PHE A 252 -10.09 8.29 0.97
N SER A 253 -9.49 7.10 0.89
CA SER A 253 -8.90 6.46 2.06
C SER A 253 -7.54 7.09 2.34
N MET A 254 -7.42 7.76 3.47
CA MET A 254 -6.24 8.55 3.83
C MET A 254 -5.66 8.13 5.16
N VAL A 255 -4.34 8.34 5.32
CA VAL A 255 -3.71 8.29 6.64
C VAL A 255 -4.33 9.39 7.51
N PRO A 256 -4.69 9.13 8.78
CA PRO A 256 -5.32 10.15 9.62
C PRO A 256 -4.54 11.45 9.69
N MET A 257 -3.23 11.41 9.89
CA MET A 257 -2.37 12.60 9.95
C MET A 257 -2.29 13.32 8.60
N GLU A 258 -2.26 12.59 7.49
CA GLU A 258 -2.24 13.17 6.16
C GLU A 258 -3.57 13.86 5.81
N LEU A 259 -4.68 13.34 6.33
CA LEU A 259 -5.97 14.03 6.23
C LEU A 259 -5.95 15.37 7.01
N GLU A 260 -5.38 15.38 8.21
CA GLU A 260 -5.22 16.64 8.97
C GLU A 260 -4.32 17.63 8.22
N ARG A 261 -3.27 17.17 7.55
CA ARG A 261 -2.43 18.01 6.69
C ARG A 261 -3.18 18.57 5.50
N LEU A 262 -3.98 17.74 4.83
CA LEU A 262 -4.78 18.18 3.68
C LEU A 262 -5.75 19.30 4.04
N LYS A 263 -6.29 19.31 5.27
CA LYS A 263 -7.18 20.37 5.76
C LYS A 263 -6.57 21.77 5.79
N ALA A 264 -5.24 21.87 5.69
CA ALA A 264 -4.53 23.16 5.61
C ALA A 264 -4.51 23.76 4.20
N TYR A 265 -5.06 23.07 3.21
CA TYR A 265 -5.08 23.47 1.81
C TYR A 265 -6.51 23.77 1.35
N ASP A 266 -6.67 24.75 0.48
CA ASP A 266 -7.98 25.14 -0.09
C ASP A 266 -8.63 24.00 -0.88
N GLU A 267 -7.82 23.09 -1.44
CA GLU A 267 -8.25 21.92 -2.16
C GLU A 267 -9.08 20.96 -1.29
N TYR A 268 -8.86 20.95 0.02
CA TYR A 268 -9.68 20.14 0.92
C TYR A 268 -11.15 20.57 0.89
N GLU A 269 -11.42 21.87 0.97
CA GLU A 269 -12.78 22.39 0.89
C GLU A 269 -13.39 22.12 -0.48
N GLN A 270 -12.63 22.25 -1.56
CA GLN A 270 -13.07 21.97 -2.91
C GLN A 270 -13.46 20.49 -3.09
N LEU A 271 -12.67 19.56 -2.54
CA LEU A 271 -12.98 18.13 -2.55
C LEU A 271 -14.24 17.82 -1.73
N GLN A 272 -14.41 18.46 -0.57
CA GLN A 272 -15.63 18.32 0.25
C GLN A 272 -16.86 18.87 -0.48
N LEU A 273 -16.76 20.03 -1.10
CA LEU A 273 -17.84 20.65 -1.86
C LEU A 273 -18.22 19.77 -3.05
N ALA A 274 -17.27 19.09 -3.69
CA ALA A 274 -17.54 18.13 -4.75
C ALA A 274 -18.25 16.86 -4.25
N GLY A 275 -18.21 16.57 -2.95
CA GLY A 275 -18.88 15.42 -2.33
C GLY A 275 -17.95 14.25 -1.99
N VAL A 276 -16.63 14.46 -1.92
CA VAL A 276 -15.67 13.40 -1.54
C VAL A 276 -15.86 13.02 -0.07
N GLU A 277 -15.97 11.72 0.19
CA GLU A 277 -15.95 11.16 1.55
C GLU A 277 -14.50 10.82 1.94
N PHE A 278 -13.97 11.49 2.96
CA PHE A 278 -12.65 11.17 3.52
C PHE A 278 -12.77 10.06 4.56
N VAL A 279 -12.03 8.98 4.35
CA VAL A 279 -12.05 7.79 5.21
C VAL A 279 -10.66 7.60 5.83
N PRO A 280 -10.43 8.01 7.09
CA PRO A 280 -9.15 7.80 7.77
C PRO A 280 -9.02 6.36 8.29
N ALA A 281 -9.13 5.38 7.40
CA ALA A 281 -9.18 3.96 7.71
C ALA A 281 -8.67 3.11 6.54
N CYS A 282 -8.43 1.82 6.78
CA CYS A 282 -8.17 0.86 5.70
C CYS A 282 -9.41 0.72 4.81
N PRO A 283 -9.35 0.97 3.49
CA PRO A 283 -10.52 0.91 2.63
C PRO A 283 -11.09 -0.51 2.53
N LEU A 284 -10.22 -1.53 2.54
CA LEU A 284 -10.64 -2.93 2.51
C LEU A 284 -11.50 -3.28 3.73
N THR A 285 -11.01 -3.01 4.94
CA THR A 285 -11.75 -3.30 6.16
C THR A 285 -12.97 -2.39 6.32
N TYR A 286 -12.87 -1.12 5.94
CA TYR A 286 -13.98 -0.16 5.96
C TYR A 286 -15.16 -0.63 5.11
N LEU A 287 -14.91 -1.00 3.85
CA LEU A 287 -15.93 -1.48 2.93
C LEU A 287 -16.54 -2.82 3.38
N THR A 288 -15.70 -3.71 3.92
CA THR A 288 -16.15 -5.04 4.37
C THR A 288 -17.00 -4.96 5.65
N VAL A 289 -16.60 -4.13 6.63
CA VAL A 289 -17.31 -4.01 7.92
C VAL A 289 -18.61 -3.22 7.78
N ARG A 290 -18.62 -2.21 6.92
CA ARG A 290 -19.79 -1.37 6.74
C ARG A 290 -20.99 -2.11 6.13
N ASN A 291 -20.74 -3.14 5.35
CA ASN A 291 -21.77 -4.00 4.74
C ASN A 291 -22.88 -3.21 4.03
N ASP A 292 -22.51 -2.15 3.32
CA ASP A 292 -23.43 -1.24 2.61
C ASP A 292 -24.04 -1.89 1.34
N ASN A 293 -23.95 -3.21 1.20
CA ASN A 293 -24.34 -3.99 0.01
C ASN A 293 -23.64 -3.51 -1.29
N LEU A 294 -22.48 -2.90 -1.18
CA LEU A 294 -21.68 -2.49 -2.32
C LEU A 294 -21.16 -3.71 -3.06
N LYS A 295 -21.61 -3.90 -4.29
CA LYS A 295 -21.22 -5.04 -5.13
C LYS A 295 -20.13 -4.67 -6.15
N HIS A 296 -20.13 -3.40 -6.56
CA HIS A 296 -19.31 -2.93 -7.67
C HIS A 296 -18.47 -1.74 -7.23
N VAL A 297 -17.25 -2.04 -6.83
CA VAL A 297 -16.23 -1.05 -6.44
C VAL A 297 -15.32 -0.81 -7.63
N LEU A 298 -15.11 0.47 -7.99
CA LEU A 298 -14.10 0.87 -8.96
C LEU A 298 -12.92 1.52 -8.24
N THR A 299 -11.70 1.16 -8.60
CA THR A 299 -10.48 1.70 -7.98
C THR A 299 -9.33 1.78 -8.96
N ASP A 300 -8.42 2.71 -8.73
CA ASP A 300 -7.13 2.79 -9.41
C ASP A 300 -6.01 2.04 -8.68
N SER A 301 -6.34 1.35 -7.59
CA SER A 301 -5.39 0.56 -6.82
C SER A 301 -5.38 -0.91 -7.23
N GLY A 302 -4.25 -1.40 -7.71
CA GLY A 302 -4.01 -2.82 -7.95
C GLY A 302 -4.12 -3.65 -6.66
N LYS A 303 -3.67 -3.11 -5.53
CA LYS A 303 -3.78 -3.77 -4.21
C LYS A 303 -5.24 -3.97 -3.80
N LEU A 304 -6.07 -2.92 -3.88
CA LEU A 304 -7.50 -3.05 -3.51
C LEU A 304 -8.23 -4.00 -4.43
N HIS A 305 -7.97 -3.91 -5.73
CA HIS A 305 -8.50 -4.85 -6.73
C HIS A 305 -8.18 -6.31 -6.40
N TYR A 306 -6.95 -6.58 -6.00
CA TYR A 306 -6.51 -7.94 -5.69
C TYR A 306 -7.23 -8.51 -4.46
N TYR A 307 -7.32 -7.73 -3.37
CA TYR A 307 -7.86 -8.21 -2.10
C TYR A 307 -9.38 -8.15 -1.99
N LEU A 308 -10.03 -7.20 -2.66
CA LEU A 308 -11.48 -7.02 -2.58
C LEU A 308 -12.16 -7.71 -3.76
N SER A 309 -12.84 -8.83 -3.47
CA SER A 309 -13.63 -9.52 -4.47
C SER A 309 -14.70 -8.59 -5.07
N GLY A 310 -14.73 -8.50 -6.40
CA GLY A 310 -15.65 -7.60 -7.11
C GLY A 310 -15.14 -6.19 -7.37
N ALA A 311 -13.99 -5.79 -6.78
CA ALA A 311 -13.36 -4.52 -7.15
C ALA A 311 -12.81 -4.57 -8.58
N GLN A 312 -13.15 -3.56 -9.36
CA GLN A 312 -12.66 -3.38 -10.73
C GLN A 312 -11.46 -2.45 -10.73
N PHE A 313 -10.41 -2.81 -11.47
CA PHE A 313 -9.20 -2.02 -11.59
C PHE A 313 -9.25 -1.17 -12.87
N ALA A 314 -9.06 0.14 -12.71
CA ALA A 314 -9.05 1.09 -13.81
C ALA A 314 -7.95 2.15 -13.62
N THR A 315 -7.68 2.95 -14.64
CA THR A 315 -6.79 4.10 -14.48
C THR A 315 -7.44 5.18 -13.60
N THR A 316 -6.63 6.01 -12.93
CA THR A 316 -7.11 7.17 -12.16
C THR A 316 -8.07 8.03 -13.00
N GLN A 317 -7.73 8.28 -14.27
CA GLN A 317 -8.60 9.04 -15.19
C GLN A 317 -9.94 8.35 -15.45
N ALA A 318 -9.98 7.03 -15.56
CA ALA A 318 -11.23 6.29 -15.73
C ALA A 318 -12.07 6.35 -14.45
N CYS A 319 -11.44 6.24 -13.28
CA CYS A 319 -12.09 6.42 -11.97
C CYS A 319 -12.70 7.83 -11.84
N LEU A 320 -11.99 8.88 -12.22
CA LEU A 320 -12.49 10.26 -12.20
C LEU A 320 -13.66 10.45 -13.17
N ARG A 321 -13.61 9.89 -14.38
CA ARG A 321 -14.75 9.93 -15.32
C ARG A 321 -15.98 9.22 -14.75
N GLU A 322 -15.84 8.05 -14.18
CA GLU A 322 -16.94 7.31 -13.56
C GLU A 322 -17.53 8.06 -12.35
N ALA A 323 -16.68 8.72 -11.58
CA ALA A 323 -17.11 9.62 -10.49
C ALA A 323 -17.89 10.85 -11.00
N GLY A 324 -17.80 11.17 -12.29
CA GLY A 324 -18.47 12.31 -12.92
C GLY A 324 -17.66 13.61 -12.88
N ILE A 325 -16.34 13.51 -12.70
CA ILE A 325 -15.42 14.65 -12.51
C ILE A 325 -14.68 15.01 -13.81
N ALA A 326 -14.34 14.05 -14.65
CA ALA A 326 -13.60 14.24 -15.90
C ALA A 326 -14.47 14.15 -17.15
#